data_d6a4f34584fcb6ff0af1beb74dcc373a
#
_entry.id   d6a4f34584fcb6ff0af1beb74dcc373a
#
_cell.length_a   1.000
_cell.length_b   1.000
_cell.length_c   1.000
_cell.angle_alpha   90.00
_cell.angle_beta   90.00
_cell.angle_gamma   90.00
#
_symmetry.space_group_name_H-M   'P 1'
#
loop_
_entity.id
_entity.type
_entity.pdbx_description
1 polymer ?
#
loop_
_entity_poly.entity_id
_entity_poly.type
_entity_poly.pdbx_seq_one_letter_code
_entity_poly.pdbx_strand_id
1 'polypeptide(L)'
;MLRFLKRWFRRLFAKQDVKLGLYGPPNSGKTTLANRICKDWLGEELGKVSKVAHETREVQMKESVTIKSKDGRELQFNLVDTPGIATKVDYEEFLKAGMPEKKAKKRAKEATKGVIDSIKWLDDMDAVVVVLDATTDPYSQVNITIIGNLQAREIPVTIAANKVDLRKANMKKIQAAFPQYNIVGISAKYGKNINNFYEEVFDLIGA
;
A
#
# COMPACT_ATOMS: atom_id res chain seq x y z
N MET A 1 -13.33 5.99 27.14
CA MET A 1 -13.05 7.40 27.42
C MET A 1 -11.72 7.87 26.83
N LEU A 2 -10.56 7.18 27.02
CA LEU A 2 -9.27 7.57 26.44
C LEU A 2 -9.23 7.61 24.89
N ARG A 3 -9.93 6.71 24.20
CA ARG A 3 -10.02 6.70 22.73
C ARG A 3 -10.74 7.93 22.16
N PHE A 4 -11.76 8.44 22.87
CA PHE A 4 -12.49 9.65 22.49
C PHE A 4 -11.64 10.92 22.64
N LEU A 5 -10.85 11.00 23.70
CA LEU A 5 -9.94 12.11 23.96
C LEU A 5 -8.78 12.16 22.93
N LYS A 6 -8.18 11.00 22.58
CA LYS A 6 -7.16 10.92 21.53
C LYS A 6 -7.71 11.38 20.16
N ARG A 7 -8.96 11.01 19.83
CA ARG A 7 -9.64 11.42 18.59
C ARG A 7 -9.94 12.92 18.56
N TRP A 8 -10.32 13.51 19.71
CA TRP A 8 -10.60 14.94 19.84
C TRP A 8 -9.30 15.76 19.76
N PHE A 9 -8.20 15.31 20.39
CA PHE A 9 -6.89 15.95 20.30
C PHE A 9 -6.30 15.89 18.88
N ARG A 10 -6.49 14.80 18.12
CA ARG A 10 -6.08 14.73 16.69
C ARG A 10 -6.81 15.73 15.80
N ARG A 11 -8.09 16.04 16.09
CA ARG A 11 -8.85 17.07 15.36
C ARG A 11 -8.38 18.49 15.61
N LEU A 12 -7.83 18.79 16.78
CA LEU A 12 -7.34 20.13 17.15
C LEU A 12 -5.97 20.47 16.53
N PHE A 13 -5.20 19.45 16.17
CA PHE A 13 -3.92 19.59 15.49
C PHE A 13 -3.99 18.81 14.18
N ALA A 14 -4.77 19.31 13.20
CA ALA A 14 -4.72 18.79 11.83
C ALA A 14 -3.27 18.91 11.34
N LYS A 15 -2.56 17.77 11.31
CA LYS A 15 -1.20 17.70 10.81
C LYS A 15 -1.27 18.10 9.33
N GLN A 16 -0.63 19.18 8.94
CA GLN A 16 -0.67 19.70 7.57
C GLN A 16 -0.02 18.75 6.56
N ASP A 17 0.77 17.76 7.03
CA ASP A 17 1.54 16.83 6.21
C ASP A 17 1.27 15.36 6.58
N VAL A 18 0.02 14.93 6.47
CA VAL A 18 -0.33 13.51 6.70
C VAL A 18 0.33 12.64 5.64
N LYS A 19 1.07 11.61 6.04
CA LYS A 19 1.72 10.64 5.15
C LYS A 19 0.93 9.34 5.10
N LEU A 20 0.36 9.02 3.95
CA LEU A 20 -0.32 7.76 3.66
C LEU A 20 0.60 6.82 2.89
N GLY A 21 1.05 5.75 3.52
CA GLY A 21 1.93 4.76 2.91
C GLY A 21 1.16 3.63 2.21
N LEU A 22 1.61 3.23 1.01
CA LEU A 22 1.17 2.00 0.35
C LEU A 22 2.20 0.90 0.59
N TYR A 23 1.81 -0.13 1.32
CA TYR A 23 2.66 -1.26 1.69
C TYR A 23 2.08 -2.58 1.19
N GLY A 24 2.92 -3.59 1.00
CA GLY A 24 2.47 -4.91 0.54
C GLY A 24 3.57 -5.68 -0.16
N PRO A 25 3.34 -6.96 -0.51
CA PRO A 25 4.30 -7.78 -1.23
C PRO A 25 4.58 -7.25 -2.65
N PRO A 26 5.66 -7.71 -3.30
CA PRO A 26 5.90 -7.43 -4.70
C PRO A 26 4.70 -7.83 -5.55
N ASN A 27 4.45 -7.09 -6.64
CA ASN A 27 3.36 -7.34 -7.59
C ASN A 27 1.93 -7.33 -7.00
N SER A 28 1.71 -6.89 -5.77
CA SER A 28 0.35 -6.69 -5.22
C SER A 28 -0.42 -5.55 -5.88
N GLY A 29 0.29 -4.63 -6.58
CA GLY A 29 -0.30 -3.52 -7.33
C GLY A 29 -0.27 -2.19 -6.59
N LYS A 30 0.67 -1.96 -5.67
CA LYS A 30 0.87 -0.68 -4.95
C LYS A 30 1.03 0.49 -5.90
N THR A 31 2.02 0.42 -6.79
CA THR A 31 2.27 1.48 -7.80
C THR A 31 1.09 1.66 -8.75
N THR A 32 0.37 0.57 -9.09
CA THR A 32 -0.86 0.68 -9.89
C THR A 32 -1.94 1.46 -9.14
N LEU A 33 -2.08 1.23 -7.83
CA LEU A 33 -3.02 1.96 -6.98
C LEU A 33 -2.56 3.41 -6.79
N ALA A 34 -1.26 3.66 -6.55
CA ALA A 34 -0.71 5.00 -6.46
C ALA A 34 -0.98 5.81 -7.73
N ASN A 35 -0.70 5.22 -8.90
CA ASN A 35 -0.99 5.86 -10.20
C ASN A 35 -2.49 6.10 -10.40
N ARG A 36 -3.35 5.19 -9.95
CA ARG A 36 -4.80 5.38 -9.99
C ARG A 36 -5.22 6.59 -9.17
N ILE A 37 -4.75 6.70 -7.92
CA ILE A 37 -5.04 7.84 -7.03
C ILE A 37 -4.55 9.14 -7.67
N CYS A 38 -3.31 9.18 -8.13
CA CYS A 38 -2.75 10.39 -8.75
C CYS A 38 -3.49 10.77 -10.04
N LYS A 39 -3.83 9.79 -10.88
CA LYS A 39 -4.57 10.04 -12.12
C LYS A 39 -5.99 10.56 -11.87
N ASP A 40 -6.70 9.98 -10.92
CA ASP A 40 -8.08 10.35 -10.60
C ASP A 40 -8.17 11.76 -9.99
N TRP A 41 -7.16 12.22 -9.25
CA TRP A 41 -7.18 13.47 -8.49
C TRP A 41 -6.20 14.54 -8.95
N LEU A 42 -5.11 14.16 -9.65
CA LEU A 42 -4.08 15.10 -10.11
C LEU A 42 -3.94 15.09 -11.65
N GLY A 43 -4.51 14.09 -12.35
CA GLY A 43 -4.41 13.95 -13.79
C GLY A 43 -3.08 13.38 -14.29
N GLU A 44 -2.17 12.95 -13.40
CA GLU A 44 -0.84 12.42 -13.74
C GLU A 44 -0.54 11.09 -13.04
N GLU A 45 0.52 10.39 -13.46
CA GLU A 45 0.97 9.13 -12.86
C GLU A 45 2.20 9.35 -11.98
N LEU A 46 2.30 8.59 -10.87
CA LEU A 46 3.42 8.67 -9.93
C LEU A 46 4.65 7.89 -10.41
N GLY A 47 4.46 6.70 -10.97
CA GLY A 47 5.58 5.80 -11.29
C GLY A 47 5.27 4.77 -12.38
N LYS A 48 6.32 4.04 -12.81
CA LYS A 48 6.22 3.00 -13.82
C LYS A 48 5.66 1.71 -13.24
N VAL A 49 4.73 1.09 -13.93
CA VAL A 49 4.16 -0.23 -13.59
C VAL A 49 4.80 -1.29 -14.46
N SER A 50 5.28 -2.38 -13.85
CA SER A 50 5.88 -3.53 -14.54
C SER A 50 5.33 -4.84 -14.00
N LYS A 51 5.44 -5.90 -14.79
CA LYS A 51 5.17 -7.29 -14.36
C LYS A 51 6.37 -7.93 -13.66
N VAL A 52 7.55 -7.32 -13.76
CA VAL A 52 8.75 -7.81 -13.09
C VAL A 52 8.67 -7.44 -11.62
N ALA A 53 8.93 -8.41 -10.72
CA ALA A 53 8.96 -8.17 -9.29
C ALA A 53 10.00 -7.09 -8.92
N HIS A 54 9.73 -6.33 -7.86
CA HIS A 54 10.60 -5.27 -7.37
C HIS A 54 10.93 -4.18 -8.41
N GLU A 55 9.96 -3.77 -9.24
CA GLU A 55 10.16 -2.66 -10.19
C GLU A 55 10.35 -1.33 -9.45
N THR A 56 9.53 -1.03 -8.46
CA THR A 56 9.74 0.11 -7.55
C THR A 56 10.96 -0.21 -6.67
N ARG A 57 12.04 0.55 -6.83
CA ARG A 57 13.35 0.33 -6.18
C ARG A 57 13.58 1.25 -5.00
N GLU A 58 12.98 2.43 -5.06
CA GLU A 58 13.09 3.49 -4.09
C GLU A 58 11.69 3.91 -3.67
N VAL A 59 11.58 4.46 -2.46
CA VAL A 59 10.33 5.06 -2.01
C VAL A 59 10.03 6.28 -2.87
N GLN A 60 8.81 6.36 -3.39
CA GLN A 60 8.34 7.50 -4.18
C GLN A 60 7.25 8.23 -3.39
N MET A 61 7.32 9.55 -3.33
CA MET A 61 6.34 10.37 -2.64
C MET A 61 5.71 11.37 -3.60
N LYS A 62 4.37 11.50 -3.51
CA LYS A 62 3.61 12.55 -4.15
C LYS A 62 2.98 13.41 -3.06
N GLU A 63 3.40 14.65 -3.01
CA GLU A 63 2.94 15.60 -2.00
C GLU A 63 1.57 16.19 -2.38
N SER A 64 0.83 16.60 -1.36
CA SER A 64 -0.40 17.39 -1.49
C SER A 64 -1.49 16.77 -2.38
N VAL A 65 -1.65 15.44 -2.30
CA VAL A 65 -2.78 14.76 -2.95
C VAL A 65 -4.05 15.11 -2.20
N THR A 66 -5.00 15.75 -2.88
CA THR A 66 -6.31 16.11 -2.30
C THR A 66 -7.38 15.23 -2.90
N ILE A 67 -8.07 14.46 -2.06
CA ILE A 67 -9.23 13.65 -2.46
C ILE A 67 -10.51 14.26 -1.87
N LYS A 68 -11.65 13.98 -2.52
CA LYS A 68 -12.98 14.44 -2.06
C LYS A 68 -13.88 13.25 -1.78
N SER A 69 -14.57 13.28 -0.65
CA SER A 69 -15.59 12.30 -0.30
C SER A 69 -16.93 12.63 -0.99
N LYS A 70 -17.86 11.69 -0.96
CA LYS A 70 -19.20 11.87 -1.54
C LYS A 70 -20.02 12.98 -0.87
N ASP A 71 -19.76 13.26 0.39
CA ASP A 71 -20.40 14.32 1.17
C ASP A 71 -19.68 15.68 1.04
N GLY A 72 -18.68 15.79 0.15
CA GLY A 72 -17.98 17.03 -0.17
C GLY A 72 -16.85 17.39 0.78
N ARG A 73 -16.48 16.54 1.75
CA ARG A 73 -15.27 16.73 2.56
C ARG A 73 -14.02 16.60 1.69
N GLU A 74 -13.01 17.38 1.99
CA GLU A 74 -11.69 17.30 1.36
C GLU A 74 -10.66 16.75 2.34
N LEU A 75 -9.75 15.91 1.84
CA LEU A 75 -8.64 15.34 2.59
C LEU A 75 -7.36 15.50 1.78
N GLN A 76 -6.37 16.18 2.37
CA GLN A 76 -5.04 16.34 1.79
C GLN A 76 -4.04 15.45 2.52
N PHE A 77 -3.20 14.76 1.76
CA PHE A 77 -2.13 13.92 2.31
C PHE A 77 -0.97 13.77 1.32
N ASN A 78 0.16 13.32 1.82
CA ASN A 78 1.31 12.93 1.02
C ASN A 78 1.24 11.42 0.78
N LEU A 79 1.13 11.00 -0.48
CA LEU A 79 1.06 9.59 -0.88
C LEU A 79 2.48 9.03 -1.02
N VAL A 80 2.75 7.94 -0.31
CA VAL A 80 4.06 7.27 -0.32
C VAL A 80 3.91 5.88 -0.93
N ASP A 81 4.44 5.67 -2.15
CA ASP A 81 4.56 4.35 -2.79
C ASP A 81 5.89 3.70 -2.41
N THR A 82 5.83 2.51 -1.84
CA THR A 82 7.02 1.82 -1.33
C THR A 82 7.42 0.63 -2.20
N PRO A 83 8.73 0.29 -2.25
CA PRO A 83 9.17 -1.00 -2.75
C PRO A 83 8.41 -2.16 -2.11
N GLY A 84 8.14 -3.21 -2.89
CA GLY A 84 7.47 -4.40 -2.37
C GLY A 84 8.31 -5.07 -1.27
N ILE A 85 7.71 -5.26 -0.10
CA ILE A 85 8.36 -6.01 0.98
C ILE A 85 8.35 -7.50 0.62
N ALA A 86 9.50 -8.16 0.73
CA ALA A 86 9.67 -9.60 0.58
C ALA A 86 10.51 -10.12 1.74
N THR A 87 10.26 -11.36 2.18
CA THR A 87 11.05 -12.00 3.24
C THR A 87 12.41 -12.46 2.73
N LYS A 88 12.52 -12.71 1.44
CA LYS A 88 13.75 -13.08 0.73
C LYS A 88 13.73 -12.46 -0.66
N VAL A 89 14.84 -11.86 -1.05
CA VAL A 89 15.06 -11.41 -2.43
C VAL A 89 16.10 -12.33 -3.06
N ASP A 90 15.66 -13.15 -4.02
CA ASP A 90 16.53 -14.11 -4.68
C ASP A 90 16.89 -13.61 -6.09
N TYR A 91 18.19 -13.55 -6.39
CA TYR A 91 18.63 -13.13 -7.72
C TYR A 91 18.24 -14.16 -8.82
N GLU A 92 17.99 -15.42 -8.45
CA GLU A 92 17.54 -16.46 -9.38
C GLU A 92 16.17 -16.14 -10.00
N GLU A 93 15.29 -15.43 -9.29
CA GLU A 93 14.02 -14.98 -9.86
C GLU A 93 14.23 -14.03 -11.05
N PHE A 94 15.24 -13.17 -10.98
CA PHE A 94 15.61 -12.29 -12.07
C PHE A 94 16.28 -13.02 -13.24
N LEU A 95 17.04 -14.09 -12.96
CA LEU A 95 17.59 -14.98 -14.01
C LEU A 95 16.45 -15.68 -14.75
N LYS A 96 15.45 -16.23 -14.04
CA LYS A 96 14.25 -16.86 -14.64
C LYS A 96 13.45 -15.87 -15.50
N ALA A 97 13.50 -14.58 -15.17
CA ALA A 97 12.90 -13.50 -15.98
C ALA A 97 13.77 -13.08 -17.18
N GLY A 98 14.86 -13.82 -17.48
CA GLY A 98 15.74 -13.57 -18.64
C GLY A 98 16.83 -12.53 -18.42
N MET A 99 17.09 -12.12 -17.16
CA MET A 99 18.09 -11.11 -16.86
C MET A 99 19.51 -11.71 -16.79
N PRO A 100 20.55 -11.10 -17.41
CA PRO A 100 21.94 -11.56 -17.26
C PRO A 100 22.38 -11.56 -15.81
N GLU A 101 23.21 -12.55 -15.40
CA GLU A 101 23.59 -12.82 -14.00
C GLU A 101 24.12 -11.57 -13.26
N LYS A 102 25.04 -10.82 -13.87
CA LYS A 102 25.59 -9.59 -13.27
C LYS A 102 24.50 -8.56 -12.98
N LYS A 103 23.54 -8.41 -13.90
CA LYS A 103 22.39 -7.51 -13.71
C LYS A 103 21.42 -8.05 -12.66
N ALA A 104 21.16 -9.36 -12.65
CA ALA A 104 20.31 -10.04 -11.67
C ALA A 104 20.83 -9.87 -10.24
N LYS A 105 22.14 -10.07 -10.00
CA LYS A 105 22.78 -9.84 -8.69
C LYS A 105 22.68 -8.39 -8.24
N LYS A 106 22.94 -7.43 -9.16
CA LYS A 106 22.77 -5.99 -8.87
C LYS A 106 21.34 -5.68 -8.50
N ARG A 107 20.38 -6.21 -9.27
CA ARG A 107 18.93 -6.01 -9.07
C ARG A 107 18.46 -6.56 -7.71
N ALA A 108 18.92 -7.75 -7.31
CA ALA A 108 18.61 -8.33 -6.02
C ALA A 108 19.13 -7.46 -4.86
N LYS A 109 20.35 -6.92 -4.99
CA LYS A 109 20.91 -6.01 -3.98
C LYS A 109 20.08 -4.71 -3.85
N GLU A 110 19.67 -4.12 -4.98
CA GLU A 110 18.80 -2.94 -4.99
C GLU A 110 17.42 -3.24 -4.35
N ALA A 111 16.83 -4.40 -4.68
CA ALA A 111 15.56 -4.83 -4.11
C ALA A 111 15.66 -5.06 -2.59
N THR A 112 16.75 -5.68 -2.11
CA THR A 112 17.00 -5.86 -0.67
C THR A 112 17.10 -4.51 0.05
N LYS A 113 17.83 -3.56 -0.53
CA LYS A 113 17.92 -2.20 0.01
C LYS A 113 16.53 -1.56 0.07
N GLY A 114 15.74 -1.67 -1.00
CA GLY A 114 14.39 -1.13 -1.04
C GLY A 114 13.47 -1.71 0.05
N VAL A 115 13.60 -3.01 0.37
CA VAL A 115 12.85 -3.63 1.49
C VAL A 115 13.26 -3.00 2.82
N ILE A 116 14.56 -2.85 3.07
CA ILE A 116 15.06 -2.23 4.31
C ILE A 116 14.56 -0.79 4.44
N ASP A 117 14.65 -0.02 3.36
CA ASP A 117 14.21 1.37 3.35
C ASP A 117 12.69 1.46 3.57
N SER A 118 11.89 0.57 2.96
CA SER A 118 10.44 0.51 3.18
C SER A 118 10.08 0.27 4.65
N ILE A 119 10.81 -0.60 5.34
CA ILE A 119 10.57 -0.87 6.78
C ILE A 119 10.94 0.35 7.64
N LYS A 120 12.02 1.05 7.31
CA LYS A 120 12.40 2.28 8.02
C LYS A 120 11.38 3.40 7.85
N TRP A 121 10.81 3.52 6.66
CA TRP A 121 9.79 4.52 6.37
C TRP A 121 8.48 4.31 7.13
N LEU A 122 8.24 3.10 7.69
CA LEU A 122 7.05 2.86 8.52
C LEU A 122 6.95 3.83 9.70
N ASP A 123 8.07 4.17 10.31
CA ASP A 123 8.10 5.05 11.49
C ASP A 123 7.67 6.51 11.15
N ASP A 124 7.70 6.86 9.86
CA ASP A 124 7.29 8.18 9.35
C ASP A 124 5.85 8.23 8.83
N MET A 125 5.13 7.09 8.82
CA MET A 125 3.75 7.02 8.29
C MET A 125 2.73 7.35 9.36
N ASP A 126 1.74 8.17 8.99
CA ASP A 126 0.58 8.47 9.83
C ASP A 126 -0.53 7.44 9.67
N ALA A 127 -0.64 6.84 8.49
CA ALA A 127 -1.57 5.77 8.16
C ALA A 127 -1.01 4.90 7.02
N VAL A 128 -1.46 3.65 6.92
CA VAL A 128 -1.00 2.72 5.89
C VAL A 128 -2.17 1.99 5.23
N VAL A 129 -2.12 1.93 3.91
CA VAL A 129 -2.91 1.00 3.11
C VAL A 129 -2.05 -0.22 2.79
N VAL A 130 -2.44 -1.38 3.30
CA VAL A 130 -1.80 -2.65 2.93
C VAL A 130 -2.47 -3.19 1.67
N VAL A 131 -1.74 -3.21 0.57
CA VAL A 131 -2.22 -3.70 -0.73
C VAL A 131 -1.89 -5.18 -0.87
N LEU A 132 -2.91 -6.03 -0.80
CA LEU A 132 -2.79 -7.47 -0.97
C LEU A 132 -3.33 -7.92 -2.34
N ASP A 133 -2.73 -8.93 -2.93
CA ASP A 133 -3.26 -9.58 -4.12
C ASP A 133 -4.37 -10.58 -3.73
N ALA A 134 -5.60 -10.31 -4.10
CA ALA A 134 -6.75 -11.14 -3.75
C ALA A 134 -6.71 -12.55 -4.37
N THR A 135 -5.78 -12.82 -5.27
CA THR A 135 -5.61 -14.13 -5.92
C THR A 135 -4.58 -15.03 -5.24
N THR A 136 -3.86 -14.52 -4.24
CA THR A 136 -2.78 -15.22 -3.53
C THR A 136 -3.19 -15.61 -2.11
N ASP A 137 -2.34 -16.37 -1.44
CA ASP A 137 -2.57 -16.75 -0.04
C ASP A 137 -2.34 -15.54 0.90
N PRO A 138 -3.37 -15.09 1.65
CA PRO A 138 -3.22 -14.00 2.61
C PRO A 138 -2.32 -14.36 3.80
N TYR A 139 -2.17 -15.64 4.14
CA TYR A 139 -1.32 -16.12 5.24
C TYR A 139 0.15 -16.25 4.87
N SER A 140 0.57 -15.70 3.71
CA SER A 140 1.98 -15.70 3.35
C SER A 140 2.84 -15.02 4.43
N GLN A 141 4.07 -15.53 4.64
CA GLN A 141 5.00 -14.97 5.62
C GLN A 141 5.21 -13.46 5.45
N VAL A 142 5.21 -12.98 4.20
CA VAL A 142 5.36 -11.56 3.87
C VAL A 142 4.20 -10.74 4.43
N ASN A 143 2.97 -11.18 4.19
CA ASN A 143 1.78 -10.46 4.66
C ASN A 143 1.73 -10.40 6.19
N ILE A 144 2.01 -11.53 6.85
CA ILE A 144 2.08 -11.61 8.32
C ILE A 144 3.16 -10.67 8.87
N THR A 145 4.34 -10.64 8.23
CA THR A 145 5.43 -9.75 8.65
C THR A 145 5.04 -8.26 8.51
N ILE A 146 4.41 -7.88 7.39
CA ILE A 146 3.97 -6.49 7.17
C ILE A 146 2.94 -6.10 8.24
N ILE A 147 1.88 -6.89 8.40
CA ILE A 147 0.80 -6.63 9.36
C ILE A 147 1.34 -6.58 10.80
N GLY A 148 2.20 -7.53 11.18
CA GLY A 148 2.82 -7.56 12.51
C GLY A 148 3.67 -6.33 12.81
N ASN A 149 4.45 -5.84 11.82
CA ASN A 149 5.22 -4.61 11.95
C ASN A 149 4.33 -3.36 12.14
N LEU A 150 3.23 -3.28 11.41
CA LEU A 150 2.27 -2.18 11.52
C LEU A 150 1.54 -2.20 12.87
N GLN A 151 1.13 -3.39 13.32
CA GLN A 151 0.47 -3.57 14.62
C GLN A 151 1.40 -3.22 15.77
N ALA A 152 2.68 -3.64 15.72
CA ALA A 152 3.66 -3.34 16.76
C ALA A 152 3.95 -1.83 16.89
N ARG A 153 3.73 -1.05 15.82
CA ARG A 153 3.89 0.41 15.78
C ARG A 153 2.59 1.18 16.03
N GLU A 154 1.47 0.46 16.24
CA GLU A 154 0.13 1.05 16.39
C GLU A 154 -0.27 1.99 15.23
N ILE A 155 0.26 1.76 14.02
CA ILE A 155 -0.07 2.55 12.84
C ILE A 155 -1.49 2.20 12.38
N PRO A 156 -2.37 3.19 12.12
CA PRO A 156 -3.69 2.97 11.53
C PRO A 156 -3.59 2.28 10.17
N VAL A 157 -4.37 1.20 9.97
CA VAL A 157 -4.29 0.35 8.77
C VAL A 157 -5.66 0.11 8.18
N THR A 158 -5.77 0.22 6.85
CA THR A 158 -6.81 -0.44 6.05
C THR A 158 -6.18 -1.38 5.02
N ILE A 159 -6.92 -2.41 4.59
CA ILE A 159 -6.44 -3.39 3.61
C ILE A 159 -7.17 -3.17 2.28
N ALA A 160 -6.40 -2.91 1.23
CA ALA A 160 -6.88 -2.92 -0.15
C ALA A 160 -6.61 -4.31 -0.76
N ALA A 161 -7.64 -5.16 -0.81
CA ALA A 161 -7.58 -6.45 -1.50
C ALA A 161 -7.72 -6.21 -3.01
N ASN A 162 -6.57 -6.09 -3.68
CA ASN A 162 -6.50 -5.73 -5.09
C ASN A 162 -6.68 -6.93 -6.02
N LYS A 163 -6.95 -6.65 -7.30
CA LYS A 163 -7.15 -7.62 -8.38
C LYS A 163 -8.44 -8.45 -8.25
N VAL A 164 -9.49 -7.87 -7.65
CA VAL A 164 -10.80 -8.54 -7.53
C VAL A 164 -11.51 -8.74 -8.88
N ASP A 165 -10.97 -8.21 -9.97
CA ASP A 165 -11.39 -8.47 -11.34
C ASP A 165 -10.96 -9.85 -11.84
N LEU A 166 -9.98 -10.49 -11.20
CA LEU A 166 -9.48 -11.78 -11.60
C LEU A 166 -10.31 -12.93 -11.00
N ARG A 167 -10.56 -13.97 -11.81
CA ARG A 167 -11.39 -15.12 -11.44
C ARG A 167 -10.93 -15.86 -10.16
N LYS A 168 -9.63 -15.82 -9.85
CA LYS A 168 -9.04 -16.47 -8.67
C LYS A 168 -9.16 -15.64 -7.40
N ALA A 169 -9.68 -14.40 -7.46
CA ALA A 169 -9.80 -13.54 -6.30
C ALA A 169 -10.73 -14.14 -5.24
N ASN A 170 -10.26 -14.14 -3.98
CA ASN A 170 -11.01 -14.70 -2.86
C ASN A 170 -11.03 -13.72 -1.67
N MET A 171 -12.04 -12.85 -1.67
CA MET A 171 -12.25 -11.86 -0.59
C MET A 171 -12.52 -12.52 0.75
N LYS A 172 -13.31 -13.62 0.78
CA LYS A 172 -13.64 -14.32 2.04
C LYS A 172 -12.39 -14.82 2.74
N LYS A 173 -11.38 -15.32 1.99
CA LYS A 173 -10.13 -15.79 2.56
C LYS A 173 -9.32 -14.65 3.19
N ILE A 174 -9.30 -13.46 2.58
CA ILE A 174 -8.61 -12.29 3.13
C ILE A 174 -9.33 -11.79 4.39
N GLN A 175 -10.66 -11.69 4.35
CA GLN A 175 -11.47 -11.29 5.50
C GLN A 175 -11.29 -12.23 6.69
N ALA A 176 -11.22 -13.54 6.44
CA ALA A 176 -10.95 -14.53 7.47
C ALA A 176 -9.54 -14.45 8.05
N ALA A 177 -8.55 -14.04 7.23
CA ALA A 177 -7.15 -13.91 7.67
C ALA A 177 -6.92 -12.66 8.54
N PHE A 178 -7.64 -11.57 8.29
CA PHE A 178 -7.42 -10.27 8.93
C PHE A 178 -8.74 -9.62 9.39
N PRO A 179 -9.54 -10.31 10.24
CA PRO A 179 -10.88 -9.85 10.62
C PRO A 179 -10.88 -8.55 11.45
N GLN A 180 -9.73 -8.16 12.00
CA GLN A 180 -9.57 -6.95 12.81
C GLN A 180 -9.41 -5.66 12.00
N TYR A 181 -9.25 -5.76 10.67
CA TYR A 181 -9.04 -4.62 9.79
C TYR A 181 -10.23 -4.38 8.85
N ASN A 182 -10.44 -3.13 8.46
CA ASN A 182 -11.31 -2.79 7.34
C ASN A 182 -10.66 -3.27 6.04
N ILE A 183 -11.43 -3.98 5.21
CA ILE A 183 -10.93 -4.59 3.97
C ILE A 183 -11.82 -4.19 2.81
N VAL A 184 -11.24 -3.50 1.83
CA VAL A 184 -11.91 -3.13 0.58
C VAL A 184 -11.37 -3.93 -0.59
N GLY A 185 -12.26 -4.63 -1.29
CA GLY A 185 -11.91 -5.34 -2.53
C GLY A 185 -11.92 -4.38 -3.72
N ILE A 186 -10.77 -4.20 -4.38
CA ILE A 186 -10.61 -3.26 -5.49
C ILE A 186 -9.99 -3.91 -6.73
N SER A 187 -10.17 -3.27 -7.88
CA SER A 187 -9.26 -3.42 -9.01
C SER A 187 -8.63 -2.07 -9.32
N ALA A 188 -7.41 -1.85 -8.87
CA ALA A 188 -6.67 -0.62 -9.13
C ALA A 188 -6.50 -0.37 -10.64
N LYS A 189 -6.33 -1.44 -11.42
CA LYS A 189 -6.16 -1.36 -12.88
C LYS A 189 -7.42 -0.85 -13.59
N TYR A 190 -8.59 -1.36 -13.20
CA TYR A 190 -9.87 -1.05 -13.88
C TYR A 190 -10.76 -0.07 -13.10
N GLY A 191 -10.33 0.42 -11.94
CA GLY A 191 -11.10 1.35 -11.11
C GLY A 191 -12.31 0.75 -10.40
N LYS A 192 -12.41 -0.60 -10.34
CA LYS A 192 -13.55 -1.24 -9.67
C LYS A 192 -13.48 -0.99 -8.16
N ASN A 193 -14.60 -0.55 -7.57
CA ASN A 193 -14.76 -0.21 -6.15
C ASN A 193 -13.78 0.88 -5.63
N ILE A 194 -13.18 1.67 -6.52
CA ILE A 194 -12.18 2.65 -6.11
C ILE A 194 -12.79 3.79 -5.26
N ASN A 195 -14.06 4.15 -5.52
CA ASN A 195 -14.75 5.16 -4.71
C ASN A 195 -14.97 4.69 -3.27
N ASN A 196 -15.30 3.41 -3.06
CA ASN A 196 -15.41 2.85 -1.71
C ASN A 196 -14.05 2.83 -1.00
N PHE A 197 -12.97 2.58 -1.74
CA PHE A 197 -11.61 2.69 -1.22
C PHE A 197 -11.28 4.12 -0.79
N TYR A 198 -11.68 5.14 -1.53
CA TYR A 198 -11.48 6.54 -1.12
C TYR A 198 -12.23 6.87 0.17
N GLU A 199 -13.47 6.42 0.34
CA GLU A 199 -14.21 6.59 1.61
C GLU A 199 -13.47 5.95 2.78
N GLU A 200 -12.93 4.73 2.63
CA GLU A 200 -12.11 4.08 3.66
C GLU A 200 -10.82 4.86 3.98
N VAL A 201 -10.19 5.49 2.99
CA VAL A 201 -9.04 6.37 3.23
C VAL A 201 -9.45 7.62 4.02
N PHE A 202 -10.64 8.19 3.72
CA PHE A 202 -11.21 9.27 4.53
C PHE A 202 -11.40 8.86 5.98
N ASP A 203 -12.00 7.69 6.22
CA ASP A 203 -12.27 7.19 7.56
C ASP A 203 -10.96 6.85 8.30
N LEU A 204 -9.96 6.33 7.59
CA LEU A 204 -8.66 5.98 8.15
C LEU A 204 -7.87 7.21 8.64
N ILE A 205 -7.85 8.28 7.84
CA ILE A 205 -7.04 9.49 8.12
C ILE A 205 -7.85 10.54 8.88
N GLY A 206 -9.14 10.67 8.56
CA GLY A 206 -10.04 11.69 9.11
C GLY A 206 -10.65 11.34 10.46
N ALA A 207 -10.39 10.13 10.99
CA ALA A 207 -10.98 9.63 12.25
C ALA A 207 -10.30 10.17 13.51
#